data_bd8c214cabc02878d96726a82855ac9d
#
_entry.id   bd8c214cabc02878d96726a82855ac9d
#
_cell.length_a   1.000
_cell.length_b   1.000
_cell.length_c   1.000
_cell.angle_alpha   90.00
_cell.angle_beta   90.00
_cell.angle_gamma   90.00
#
_symmetry.space_group_name_H-M   'P 1'
#
loop_
_entity.id
_entity.type
_entity.pdbx_description
1 polymer ?
#
loop_
_entity_poly.entity_id
_entity_poly.type
_entity_poly.pdbx_seq_one_letter_code
_entity_poly.pdbx_strand_id
1 'polypeptide(L)'
;NEEELLNKILSKLPKVSGYIQTGYNYGDKNGDNRSSFQLKRMRVLLDKKISNTFDFRAQFECFSGSTDGGAYKKKVITVMDAFVSAHINKAINFRAGQYYLPLGFENYDISPATLETVDFSNICYRMVCRNAISSADLIDYGRDLGVMAYGDLLQNQEKGFSYLSYNLSLTNGYLPTLND
;
A
#
# COMPACT_ATOMS: atom_id res chain seq x y z
N ASN A 1 0.09 -3.13 39.41
CA ASN A 1 -0.36 -1.78 39.14
C ASN A 1 -1.14 -1.80 37.80
N GLU A 2 -2.36 -1.32 37.78
CA GLU A 2 -3.25 -1.41 36.59
C GLU A 2 -2.62 -0.75 35.35
N GLU A 3 -1.94 0.38 35.52
CA GLU A 3 -1.23 1.04 34.42
C GLU A 3 -0.11 0.20 33.81
N GLU A 4 0.61 -0.54 34.62
CA GLU A 4 1.69 -1.40 34.17
C GLU A 4 1.15 -2.60 33.39
N LEU A 5 0.03 -3.17 33.85
CA LEU A 5 -0.67 -4.23 33.14
C LEU A 5 -1.24 -3.73 31.79
N LEU A 6 -1.85 -2.56 31.79
CA LEU A 6 -2.38 -1.91 30.60
C LEU A 6 -1.29 -1.66 29.56
N ASN A 7 -0.16 -1.07 29.98
CA ASN A 7 1.00 -0.82 29.12
C ASN A 7 1.59 -2.12 28.56
N LYS A 8 1.62 -3.20 29.36
CA LYS A 8 2.05 -4.52 28.92
C LYS A 8 1.10 -5.15 27.90
N ILE A 9 -0.20 -4.93 28.04
CA ILE A 9 -1.20 -5.39 27.06
C ILE A 9 -1.08 -4.55 25.78
N LEU A 10 -1.02 -3.23 25.89
CA LEU A 10 -0.90 -2.32 24.76
C LEU A 10 0.37 -2.58 23.93
N SER A 11 1.49 -2.90 24.58
CA SER A 11 2.73 -3.24 23.88
C SER A 11 2.64 -4.54 23.06
N LYS A 12 1.69 -5.42 23.41
CA LYS A 12 1.43 -6.67 22.68
C LYS A 12 0.48 -6.49 21.50
N LEU A 13 -0.28 -5.43 21.46
CA LEU A 13 -1.20 -5.16 20.35
C LEU A 13 -0.46 -4.59 19.13
N PRO A 14 -0.97 -4.83 17.91
CA PRO A 14 -0.47 -4.13 16.74
C PRO A 14 -0.77 -2.64 16.83
N LYS A 15 0.13 -1.82 16.29
CA LYS A 15 -0.14 -0.40 16.09
C LYS A 15 -1.20 -0.25 15.01
N VAL A 16 -2.30 0.39 15.36
CA VAL A 16 -3.38 0.71 14.42
C VAL A 16 -3.19 2.14 13.96
N SER A 17 -3.22 2.35 12.66
CA SER A 17 -3.19 3.66 12.03
C SER A 17 -4.12 3.68 10.82
N GLY A 18 -4.37 4.85 10.25
CA GLY A 18 -5.21 4.94 9.06
C GLY A 18 -5.33 6.36 8.55
N TYR A 19 -5.97 6.49 7.41
CA TYR A 19 -6.27 7.78 6.82
C TYR A 19 -7.52 7.74 5.96
N ILE A 20 -8.11 8.91 5.77
CA ILE A 20 -9.26 9.15 4.90
C ILE A 20 -8.87 10.23 3.90
N GLN A 21 -9.14 9.99 2.62
CA GLN A 21 -8.99 11.00 1.57
C GLN A 21 -10.36 11.31 0.98
N THR A 22 -10.70 12.58 1.02
CA THR A 22 -11.91 13.13 0.41
C THR A 22 -11.53 14.15 -0.65
N GLY A 23 -12.39 14.37 -1.60
CA GLY A 23 -12.19 15.35 -2.66
C GLY A 23 -13.51 15.91 -3.16
N TYR A 24 -13.41 17.01 -3.89
CA TYR A 24 -14.51 17.59 -4.61
C TYR A 24 -14.14 17.61 -6.10
N ASN A 25 -14.95 16.97 -6.91
CA ASN A 25 -14.78 16.98 -8.35
C ASN A 25 -15.74 18.00 -8.97
N TYR A 26 -15.17 18.85 -9.79
CA TYR A 26 -15.92 19.70 -10.70
C TYR A 26 -15.56 19.33 -12.14
N GLY A 27 -16.53 19.01 -12.95
CA GLY A 27 -16.30 18.64 -14.33
C GLY A 27 -17.47 19.07 -15.21
N ASP A 28 -17.15 19.62 -16.36
CA ASP A 28 -18.08 19.84 -17.45
C ASP A 28 -17.89 18.69 -18.46
N LYS A 29 -18.88 17.83 -18.56
CA LYS A 29 -18.89 16.79 -19.57
C LYS A 29 -20.11 17.00 -20.46
N ASN A 30 -19.88 17.52 -21.67
CA ASN A 30 -20.94 17.79 -22.67
C ASN A 30 -22.01 18.81 -22.24
N GLY A 31 -21.63 19.85 -21.49
CA GLY A 31 -22.57 20.88 -21.03
C GLY A 31 -23.33 20.53 -19.75
N ASP A 32 -23.12 19.34 -19.18
CA ASP A 32 -23.63 18.96 -17.87
C ASP A 32 -22.57 19.26 -16.79
N ASN A 33 -22.76 20.35 -16.10
CA ASN A 33 -21.95 20.70 -14.93
C ASN A 33 -22.24 19.71 -13.80
N ARG A 34 -21.37 18.74 -13.62
CA ARG A 34 -21.46 17.79 -12.51
C ARG A 34 -20.42 18.13 -11.47
N SER A 35 -20.90 18.45 -10.29
CA SER A 35 -20.05 18.64 -9.12
C SER A 35 -20.43 17.65 -8.05
N SER A 36 -19.43 16.99 -7.43
CA SER A 36 -19.68 16.01 -6.38
C SER A 36 -18.55 15.94 -5.38
N PHE A 37 -18.92 15.72 -4.12
CA PHE A 37 -17.98 15.29 -3.11
C PHE A 37 -17.68 13.80 -3.28
N GLN A 38 -16.43 13.44 -3.10
CA GLN A 38 -15.98 12.05 -3.19
C GLN A 38 -15.25 11.64 -1.93
N LEU A 39 -15.55 10.44 -1.44
CA LEU A 39 -14.69 9.71 -0.52
C LEU A 39 -13.77 8.82 -1.38
N LYS A 40 -12.49 9.18 -1.48
CA LYS A 40 -11.59 8.56 -2.42
C LYS A 40 -10.91 7.32 -1.86
N ARG A 41 -10.48 7.38 -0.59
CA ARG A 41 -9.84 6.27 0.12
C ARG A 41 -10.17 6.33 1.59
N MET A 42 -10.34 5.17 2.18
CA MET A 42 -10.41 4.99 3.63
C MET A 42 -9.63 3.74 3.98
N ARG A 43 -8.47 3.92 4.60
CA ARG A 43 -7.54 2.82 4.87
C ARG A 43 -7.24 2.66 6.34
N VAL A 44 -7.12 1.41 6.76
CA VAL A 44 -6.69 1.01 8.09
C VAL A 44 -5.43 0.15 7.94
N LEU A 45 -4.43 0.45 8.74
CA LEU A 45 -3.14 -0.23 8.77
C LEU A 45 -2.91 -0.83 10.15
N LEU A 46 -2.42 -2.06 10.16
CA LEU A 46 -1.99 -2.79 11.35
C LEU A 46 -0.50 -3.11 11.20
N ASP A 47 0.32 -2.53 12.05
CA ASP A 47 1.76 -2.77 12.09
C ASP A 47 2.14 -3.43 13.41
N LYS A 48 2.90 -4.53 13.35
CA LYS A 48 3.37 -5.22 14.54
C LYS A 48 4.81 -5.66 14.38
N LYS A 49 5.66 -5.20 15.29
CA LYS A 49 6.99 -5.77 15.49
C LYS A 49 6.85 -7.04 16.33
N ILE A 50 7.07 -8.21 15.71
CA ILE A 50 6.95 -9.51 16.34
C ILE A 50 8.20 -9.82 17.18
N SER A 51 9.37 -9.48 16.62
CA SER A 51 10.67 -9.62 17.27
C SER A 51 11.63 -8.53 16.77
N ASN A 52 12.90 -8.60 17.18
CA ASN A 52 13.92 -7.69 16.62
C ASN A 52 14.19 -7.95 15.13
N THR A 53 13.87 -9.15 14.66
CA THR A 53 14.11 -9.57 13.28
C THR A 53 12.85 -9.53 12.43
N PHE A 54 11.67 -9.77 13.02
CA PHE A 54 10.44 -9.93 12.27
C PHE A 54 9.44 -8.83 12.57
N ASP A 55 8.83 -8.31 11.53
CA ASP A 55 7.64 -7.48 11.59
C ASP A 55 6.54 -7.99 10.66
N PHE A 56 5.34 -7.51 10.91
CA PHE A 56 4.13 -7.81 10.15
C PHE A 56 3.41 -6.52 9.83
N ARG A 57 2.88 -6.44 8.62
CA ARG A 57 1.94 -5.38 8.20
C ARG A 57 0.72 -5.99 7.54
N ALA A 58 -0.46 -5.45 7.91
CA ALA A 58 -1.68 -5.61 7.14
C ALA A 58 -2.30 -4.24 6.86
N GLN A 59 -2.76 -4.02 5.65
CA GLN A 59 -3.47 -2.81 5.24
C GLN A 59 -4.77 -3.18 4.55
N PHE A 60 -5.83 -2.51 4.94
CA PHE A 60 -7.16 -2.71 4.42
C PHE A 60 -7.67 -1.44 3.75
N GLU A 61 -8.24 -1.57 2.56
CA GLU A 61 -9.07 -0.54 1.95
C GLU A 61 -10.51 -0.79 2.39
N CYS A 62 -11.05 0.11 3.20
CA CYS A 62 -12.41 0.01 3.72
C CYS A 62 -13.44 0.67 2.81
N PHE A 63 -12.98 1.50 1.89
CA PHE A 63 -13.81 2.18 0.91
C PHE A 63 -13.03 2.45 -0.37
N SER A 64 -13.52 1.94 -1.49
CA SER A 64 -13.08 2.37 -2.80
C SER A 64 -14.32 2.61 -3.64
N GLY A 65 -14.69 3.88 -3.80
CA GLY A 65 -15.82 4.29 -4.61
C GLY A 65 -15.34 5.02 -5.85
N SER A 66 -15.77 4.57 -7.02
CA SER A 66 -15.81 5.41 -8.21
C SER A 66 -17.26 5.84 -8.42
N THR A 67 -17.48 7.14 -8.58
CA THR A 67 -18.78 7.72 -8.85
C THR A 67 -19.07 7.84 -10.35
N ASP A 68 -18.47 7.00 -11.18
CA ASP A 68 -18.84 6.95 -12.59
C ASP A 68 -20.21 6.28 -12.75
N GLY A 69 -21.22 7.12 -12.96
CA GLY A 69 -22.54 6.68 -13.41
C GLY A 69 -23.56 6.33 -12.33
N GLY A 70 -23.46 6.85 -11.12
CA GLY A 70 -24.58 6.89 -10.17
C GLY A 70 -24.90 5.58 -9.43
N ALA A 71 -24.14 4.51 -9.61
CA ALA A 71 -24.29 3.30 -8.83
C ALA A 71 -23.13 3.21 -7.82
N TYR A 72 -23.44 3.37 -6.54
CA TYR A 72 -22.56 3.01 -5.45
C TYR A 72 -22.30 1.50 -5.53
N LYS A 73 -21.21 1.11 -6.15
CA LYS A 73 -20.71 -0.26 -5.98
C LYS A 73 -20.11 -0.34 -4.58
N LYS A 74 -20.89 -0.87 -3.65
CA LYS A 74 -20.47 -1.14 -2.28
C LYS A 74 -19.39 -2.21 -2.34
N LYS A 75 -18.13 -1.81 -2.27
CA LYS A 75 -17.03 -2.76 -2.15
C LYS A 75 -16.85 -3.14 -0.69
N VAL A 76 -16.71 -4.42 -0.49
CA VAL A 76 -16.32 -5.05 0.78
C VAL A 76 -14.88 -4.65 1.10
N ILE A 77 -14.50 -4.72 2.36
CA ILE A 77 -13.12 -4.52 2.81
C ILE A 77 -12.17 -5.37 1.96
N THR A 78 -11.16 -4.71 1.38
CA THR A 78 -10.15 -5.37 0.54
C THR A 78 -8.80 -5.36 1.24
N VAL A 79 -8.15 -6.52 1.29
CA VAL A 79 -6.77 -6.63 1.78
C VAL A 79 -5.84 -6.02 0.74
N MET A 80 -5.13 -4.96 1.12
CA MET A 80 -4.17 -4.27 0.27
C MET A 80 -2.76 -4.82 0.48
N ASP A 81 -2.26 -4.76 1.70
CA ASP A 81 -0.99 -5.34 2.10
C ASP A 81 -1.22 -6.42 3.15
N ALA A 82 -0.52 -7.52 3.04
CA ALA A 82 -0.47 -8.56 4.05
C ALA A 82 0.87 -9.28 3.92
N PHE A 83 1.88 -8.85 4.67
CA PHE A 83 3.22 -9.40 4.55
C PHE A 83 3.95 -9.46 5.89
N VAL A 84 4.94 -10.32 5.93
CA VAL A 84 5.95 -10.40 6.99
C VAL A 84 7.29 -10.01 6.41
N SER A 85 8.05 -9.19 7.13
CA SER A 85 9.43 -8.86 6.80
C SER A 85 10.39 -9.48 7.81
N ALA A 86 11.52 -9.96 7.32
CA ALA A 86 12.65 -10.45 8.13
C ALA A 86 13.83 -9.51 7.93
N HIS A 87 14.20 -8.79 8.97
CA HIS A 87 15.33 -7.84 8.99
C HIS A 87 16.58 -8.52 9.51
N ILE A 88 17.45 -8.98 8.61
CA ILE A 88 18.68 -9.67 8.98
C ILE A 88 19.80 -8.66 9.26
N ASN A 89 20.04 -7.78 8.29
CA ASN A 89 20.99 -6.68 8.40
C ASN A 89 20.64 -5.60 7.36
N LYS A 90 21.44 -4.54 7.30
CA LYS A 90 21.19 -3.45 6.35
C LYS A 90 21.28 -3.89 4.88
N ALA A 91 22.16 -4.85 4.59
CA ALA A 91 22.40 -5.30 3.22
C ALA A 91 21.42 -6.37 2.74
N ILE A 92 20.83 -7.16 3.63
CA ILE A 92 19.98 -8.30 3.27
C ILE A 92 18.78 -8.36 4.20
N ASN A 93 17.60 -8.23 3.62
CA ASN A 93 16.32 -8.38 4.27
C ASN A 93 15.39 -9.16 3.33
N PHE A 94 14.36 -9.76 3.89
CA PHE A 94 13.37 -10.51 3.13
C PHE A 94 11.96 -10.05 3.46
N ARG A 95 11.07 -10.17 2.50
CA ARG A 95 9.63 -9.95 2.67
C ARG A 95 8.86 -11.05 1.96
N ALA A 96 7.80 -11.53 2.57
CA ALA A 96 6.91 -12.53 1.98
C ALA A 96 5.45 -12.16 2.25
N GLY A 97 4.60 -12.31 1.25
CA GLY A 97 3.19 -11.96 1.28
C GLY A 97 2.78 -11.06 0.14
N GLN A 98 1.69 -10.32 0.35
CA GLN A 98 1.18 -9.34 -0.61
C GLN A 98 1.75 -7.96 -0.26
N TYR A 99 2.46 -7.36 -1.20
CA TYR A 99 3.13 -6.08 -1.01
C TYR A 99 3.19 -5.27 -2.31
N TYR A 100 3.56 -3.99 -2.20
CA TYR A 100 3.82 -3.15 -3.36
C TYR A 100 4.95 -3.71 -4.20
N LEU A 101 4.72 -3.84 -5.51
CA LEU A 101 5.78 -4.15 -6.46
C LEU A 101 6.84 -3.05 -6.43
N PRO A 102 8.13 -3.40 -6.37
CA PRO A 102 9.22 -2.44 -6.35
C PRO A 102 9.50 -1.86 -7.75
N LEU A 103 8.45 -1.33 -8.37
CA LEU A 103 8.47 -0.75 -9.71
C LEU A 103 8.11 0.73 -9.63
N GLY A 104 9.10 1.56 -9.95
CA GLY A 104 8.95 3.01 -9.96
C GLY A 104 8.86 3.64 -8.56
N PHE A 105 9.54 4.77 -8.42
CA PHE A 105 9.63 5.51 -7.16
C PHE A 105 8.26 5.89 -6.59
N GLU A 106 7.38 6.40 -7.43
CA GLU A 106 6.05 6.86 -7.00
C GLU A 106 5.17 5.71 -6.47
N ASN A 107 5.33 4.48 -7.00
CA ASN A 107 4.55 3.35 -6.53
C ASN A 107 5.08 2.76 -5.22
N TYR A 108 6.40 2.63 -5.11
CA TYR A 108 7.04 1.86 -4.04
C TYR A 108 7.41 2.72 -2.83
N ASP A 109 7.95 3.92 -3.09
CA ASP A 109 8.55 4.76 -2.06
C ASP A 109 7.60 5.84 -1.54
N ILE A 110 6.50 6.14 -2.25
CA ILE A 110 5.57 7.18 -1.84
C ILE A 110 4.23 6.58 -1.38
N SER A 111 3.86 6.90 -0.15
CA SER A 111 2.53 6.55 0.35
C SER A 111 1.45 7.41 -0.32
N PRO A 112 0.29 6.85 -0.71
CA PRO A 112 -0.84 7.65 -1.17
C PRO A 112 -1.31 8.73 -0.20
N ALA A 113 -1.01 8.56 1.09
CA ALA A 113 -1.34 9.56 2.12
C ALA A 113 -0.43 10.80 2.07
N THR A 114 0.73 10.70 1.42
CA THR A 114 1.75 11.75 1.35
C THR A 114 2.00 12.26 -0.07
N LEU A 115 1.23 11.81 -1.04
CA LEU A 115 1.28 12.33 -2.39
C LEU A 115 0.87 13.81 -2.39
N GLU A 116 1.65 14.65 -3.07
CA GLU A 116 1.30 16.06 -3.30
C GLU A 116 0.07 16.20 -4.18
N THR A 117 -0.08 15.27 -5.13
CA THR A 117 -1.30 15.09 -5.92
C THR A 117 -2.17 14.01 -5.29
N VAL A 118 -3.48 14.13 -5.40
CA VAL A 118 -4.41 13.15 -4.82
C VAL A 118 -4.28 11.77 -5.49
N ASP A 119 -3.81 11.75 -6.74
CA ASP A 119 -3.63 10.56 -7.57
C ASP A 119 -2.19 10.37 -7.99
N PHE A 120 -1.82 9.13 -8.23
CA PHE A 120 -0.58 8.76 -8.88
C PHE A 120 -0.55 9.26 -10.33
N SER A 121 0.65 9.45 -10.86
CA SER A 121 0.82 9.81 -12.26
C SER A 121 0.30 8.73 -13.22
N ASN A 122 -0.09 9.14 -14.43
CA ASN A 122 -0.50 8.19 -15.46
C ASN A 122 0.62 7.20 -15.84
N ILE A 123 1.88 7.62 -15.69
CA ILE A 123 3.05 6.75 -15.90
C ILE A 123 3.06 5.66 -14.84
N CYS A 124 2.92 6.02 -13.56
CA CYS A 124 2.85 5.06 -12.48
C CYS A 124 1.70 4.07 -12.68
N TYR A 125 0.50 4.55 -13.02
CA TYR A 125 -0.64 3.67 -13.30
C TYR A 125 -0.36 2.65 -14.39
N ARG A 126 0.35 3.03 -15.45
CA ARG A 126 0.67 2.12 -16.56
C ARG A 126 1.80 1.16 -16.23
N MET A 127 2.84 1.64 -15.55
CA MET A 127 4.02 0.80 -15.22
C MET A 127 3.68 -0.34 -14.26
N VAL A 128 2.81 -0.10 -13.30
CA VAL A 128 2.46 -1.10 -12.27
C VAL A 128 1.09 -1.73 -12.48
N CYS A 129 0.56 -1.63 -13.71
CA CYS A 129 -0.72 -2.22 -14.11
C CYS A 129 -1.91 -1.82 -13.25
N ARG A 130 -1.88 -0.64 -12.60
CA ARG A 130 -2.97 -0.14 -11.76
C ARG A 130 -4.29 0.04 -12.50
N ASN A 131 -4.23 0.16 -13.83
CA ASN A 131 -5.39 0.30 -14.71
C ASN A 131 -5.67 -0.94 -15.55
N ALA A 132 -4.92 -2.00 -15.42
CA ALA A 132 -4.99 -3.11 -16.36
C ALA A 132 -6.31 -3.86 -16.34
N ILE A 133 -7.16 -3.61 -15.36
CA ILE A 133 -8.37 -4.39 -15.20
C ILE A 133 -9.56 -3.48 -14.97
N SER A 134 -10.25 -3.27 -16.06
CA SER A 134 -11.60 -2.72 -16.10
C SER A 134 -12.66 -3.69 -15.57
N SER A 135 -12.31 -4.93 -15.30
CA SER A 135 -13.22 -5.86 -14.66
C SER A 135 -13.33 -5.53 -13.17
N ALA A 136 -14.49 -5.17 -12.82
CA ALA A 136 -15.01 -4.47 -11.67
C ALA A 136 -14.61 -4.95 -10.26
N ASP A 137 -13.83 -6.00 -10.12
CA ASP A 137 -13.71 -6.70 -8.83
C ASP A 137 -12.29 -6.87 -8.31
N LEU A 138 -11.27 -6.59 -9.10
CA LEU A 138 -9.88 -6.79 -8.71
C LEU A 138 -9.14 -5.46 -8.67
N ILE A 139 -8.76 -5.08 -7.49
CA ILE A 139 -8.05 -3.84 -7.24
C ILE A 139 -6.56 -4.15 -7.23
N ASP A 140 -5.96 -4.07 -8.38
CA ASP A 140 -4.51 -4.03 -8.46
C ASP A 140 -4.02 -2.59 -8.21
N TYR A 141 -3.70 -2.30 -6.99
CA TYR A 141 -3.06 -1.03 -6.62
C TYR A 141 -1.53 -1.12 -6.71
N GLY A 142 -0.99 -1.83 -7.69
CA GLY A 142 0.44 -2.02 -7.86
C GLY A 142 1.04 -2.98 -6.84
N ARG A 143 0.29 -3.99 -6.45
CA ARG A 143 0.68 -5.03 -5.50
C ARG A 143 0.62 -6.41 -6.13
N ASP A 144 1.41 -7.32 -5.58
CA ASP A 144 1.34 -8.73 -5.94
C ASP A 144 1.73 -9.61 -4.73
N LEU A 145 1.40 -10.88 -4.82
CA LEU A 145 1.76 -11.90 -3.84
C LEU A 145 3.09 -12.53 -4.24
N GLY A 146 4.04 -12.58 -3.32
CA GLY A 146 5.34 -13.16 -3.60
C GLY A 146 6.33 -13.07 -2.46
N VAL A 147 7.61 -13.19 -2.83
CA VAL A 147 8.75 -13.03 -1.95
C VAL A 147 9.72 -12.01 -2.53
N MET A 148 10.36 -11.24 -1.67
CA MET A 148 11.31 -10.20 -2.07
C MET A 148 12.53 -10.24 -1.16
N ALA A 149 13.71 -10.15 -1.78
CA ALA A 149 14.96 -9.82 -1.10
C ALA A 149 15.29 -8.36 -1.38
N TYR A 150 15.68 -7.61 -0.36
CA TYR A 150 16.00 -6.20 -0.50
C TYR A 150 17.07 -5.75 0.50
N GLY A 151 17.73 -4.66 0.20
CA GLY A 151 18.74 -4.12 1.10
C GLY A 151 19.52 -2.97 0.49
N ASP A 152 20.40 -2.43 1.33
CA ASP A 152 21.26 -1.29 1.04
C ASP A 152 22.73 -1.72 1.04
N LEU A 153 23.38 -1.47 -0.07
CA LEU A 153 24.80 -1.77 -0.27
C LEU A 153 25.61 -0.47 -0.35
N LEU A 154 26.92 -0.60 -0.16
CA LEU A 154 27.84 0.53 -0.29
C LEU A 154 27.43 1.74 0.56
N GLN A 155 27.23 1.50 1.84
CA GLN A 155 26.77 2.54 2.77
C GLN A 155 27.86 3.56 3.08
N ASN A 156 27.51 4.84 3.00
CA ASN A 156 28.31 5.92 3.55
C ASN A 156 27.85 6.20 4.99
N GLN A 157 28.63 5.71 5.95
CA GLN A 157 28.27 5.86 7.37
C GLN A 157 28.34 7.30 7.86
N GLU A 158 29.21 8.13 7.29
CA GLU A 158 29.36 9.52 7.69
C GLU A 158 28.18 10.38 7.24
N LYS A 159 27.66 10.12 6.05
CA LYS A 159 26.56 10.91 5.44
C LYS A 159 25.19 10.27 5.58
N GLY A 160 25.11 9.06 6.12
CA GLY A 160 23.85 8.37 6.41
C GLY A 160 23.03 7.93 5.19
N PHE A 161 23.66 7.76 4.01
CA PHE A 161 22.98 7.26 2.82
C PHE A 161 23.69 6.03 2.23
N SER A 162 23.00 5.30 1.37
CA SER A 162 23.54 4.17 0.62
C SER A 162 23.67 4.53 -0.84
N TYR A 163 24.81 4.16 -1.46
CA TYR A 163 25.03 4.40 -2.89
C TYR A 163 24.25 3.44 -3.79
N LEU A 164 23.87 2.28 -3.25
CA LEU A 164 23.14 1.28 -4.00
C LEU A 164 22.11 0.60 -3.09
N SER A 165 20.84 0.68 -3.47
CA SER A 165 19.75 -0.09 -2.89
C SER A 165 19.22 -1.05 -3.93
N TYR A 166 18.82 -2.25 -3.53
CA TYR A 166 18.28 -3.24 -4.43
C TYR A 166 16.99 -3.86 -3.89
N ASN A 167 16.12 -4.23 -4.83
CA ASN A 167 14.92 -5.01 -4.59
C ASN A 167 14.85 -6.12 -5.65
N LEU A 168 14.87 -7.37 -5.22
CA LEU A 168 14.70 -8.53 -6.07
C LEU A 168 13.44 -9.25 -5.65
N SER A 169 12.44 -9.23 -6.51
CA SER A 169 11.10 -9.77 -6.22
C SER A 169 10.74 -10.89 -7.16
N LEU A 170 10.22 -11.97 -6.60
CA LEU A 170 9.58 -13.06 -7.32
C LEU A 170 8.11 -13.09 -6.90
N THR A 171 7.22 -12.81 -7.84
CA THR A 171 5.78 -12.69 -7.62
C THR A 171 5.00 -13.51 -8.61
N ASN A 172 3.71 -13.70 -8.37
CA ASN A 172 2.83 -14.45 -9.26
C ASN A 172 2.74 -13.84 -10.67
N GLY A 173 3.00 -12.54 -10.81
CA GLY A 173 2.95 -11.81 -12.09
C GLY A 173 1.54 -11.60 -12.61
N TYR A 174 0.56 -12.08 -11.90
CA TYR A 174 -0.86 -11.90 -12.15
C TYR A 174 -1.55 -11.76 -10.79
N LEU A 175 -2.56 -10.96 -10.70
CA LEU A 175 -3.25 -10.51 -9.49
C LEU A 175 -3.30 -11.51 -8.33
N PRO A 176 -3.25 -11.03 -7.07
CA PRO A 176 -3.18 -11.88 -5.87
C PRO A 176 -4.32 -12.88 -5.70
N THR A 177 -5.37 -12.78 -6.50
CA THR A 177 -6.64 -13.49 -6.29
C THR A 177 -7.04 -14.42 -7.42
N LEU A 178 -6.24 -14.60 -8.44
CA LEU A 178 -6.56 -15.54 -9.51
C LEU A 178 -5.78 -16.84 -9.33
N ASN A 179 -6.37 -17.73 -8.56
CA ASN A 179 -6.12 -19.16 -8.68
C ASN A 179 -7.15 -19.71 -9.69
N ASP A 180 -6.71 -19.95 -10.90
CA ASP A 180 -7.38 -20.90 -11.79
C ASP A 180 -6.88 -22.30 -11.50
#